data_efece2d470b073b15c9b0b74336ea964
#
_entry.id   efece2d470b073b15c9b0b74336ea964
#
_cell.length_a   1.000
_cell.length_b   1.000
_cell.length_c   1.000
_cell.angle_alpha   90.00
_cell.angle_beta   90.00
_cell.angle_gamma   90.00
#
_symmetry.space_group_name_H-M   'P 1'
#
loop_
_entity.id
_entity.type
_entity.pdbx_description
1 polymer ?
#
loop_
_entity_poly.entity_id
_entity_poly.type
_entity_poly.pdbx_seq_one_letter_code
_entity_poly.pdbx_strand_id
1 'polypeptide(L)'
;EAATLAALPRRAQTVGFVSFDDRRVREVRPRADGWIEGLSVRAQGETVSAGQLLFTVYSPMLESAQQEYLDAIRIGNDDLVAASRDRLRALGLDSGTVLRLASSGRASGRVPFHAPVAGVITELAIREGAMVTPDMMAMTITELGSLWVIAEVPESQAGWVTPGTVAELRFPSLPGKTLEGHVQHVYPELNMETRTVRARIVLE
;
A
#
# COMPACT_ATOMS: atom_id res chain seq x y z
N GLU A 1 36.15 19.48 48.02
CA GLU A 1 35.71 19.22 46.61
C GLU A 1 34.22 19.41 46.49
N ALA A 2 33.78 20.29 45.58
CA ALA A 2 32.38 20.51 45.34
C ALA A 2 31.85 19.40 44.44
N ALA A 3 30.82 18.69 44.88
CA ALA A 3 30.13 17.69 44.07
C ALA A 3 29.39 18.38 42.91
N THR A 4 29.74 18.03 41.68
CA THR A 4 29.08 18.54 40.50
C THR A 4 28.00 17.53 40.05
N LEU A 5 26.75 17.97 39.97
CA LEU A 5 25.66 17.18 39.42
C LEU A 5 25.90 17.03 37.89
N ALA A 6 26.22 15.81 37.44
CA ALA A 6 26.30 15.48 36.03
C ALA A 6 25.14 14.56 35.66
N ALA A 7 24.46 14.87 34.55
CA ALA A 7 23.48 13.97 34.02
C ALA A 7 24.19 12.77 33.36
N LEU A 8 23.95 11.57 33.87
CA LEU A 8 24.42 10.33 33.27
C LEU A 8 23.44 9.93 32.14
N PRO A 9 23.93 9.89 30.88
CA PRO A 9 23.06 9.46 29.76
C PRO A 9 22.72 7.99 29.96
N ARG A 10 21.41 7.67 29.95
CA ARG A 10 20.95 6.30 29.93
C ARG A 10 20.93 5.82 28.48
N ARG A 11 21.50 4.66 28.23
CA ARG A 11 21.50 4.03 26.91
C ARG A 11 20.70 2.73 26.99
N ALA A 12 19.72 2.58 26.10
CA ALA A 12 19.05 1.33 25.83
C ALA A 12 19.68 0.73 24.57
N GLN A 13 20.22 -0.48 24.66
CA GLN A 13 20.72 -1.21 23.50
C GLN A 13 19.77 -2.36 23.24
N THR A 14 19.24 -2.41 22.01
CA THR A 14 18.26 -3.41 21.63
C THR A 14 18.40 -3.79 20.16
N VAL A 15 17.65 -4.81 19.77
CA VAL A 15 17.51 -5.24 18.38
C VAL A 15 16.27 -4.63 17.75
N GLY A 16 16.29 -4.51 16.43
CA GLY A 16 15.15 -4.03 15.67
C GLY A 16 15.17 -4.59 14.27
N PHE A 17 14.08 -4.42 13.56
CA PHE A 17 13.95 -4.82 12.16
C PHE A 17 13.40 -3.67 11.31
N VAL A 18 13.79 -3.67 10.05
CA VAL A 18 13.26 -2.71 9.06
C VAL A 18 11.85 -3.14 8.67
N SER A 19 10.94 -2.21 8.67
CA SER A 19 9.55 -2.38 8.24
C SER A 19 9.18 -1.33 7.21
N PHE A 20 8.20 -1.65 6.39
CA PHE A 20 7.60 -0.66 5.50
C PHE A 20 6.80 0.38 6.30
N ASP A 21 6.68 1.57 5.72
CA ASP A 21 5.76 2.60 6.24
C ASP A 21 4.34 2.21 5.84
N ASP A 22 3.53 1.74 6.79
CA ASP A 22 2.14 1.29 6.58
C ASP A 22 1.27 2.36 5.92
N ARG A 23 1.60 3.65 6.09
CA ARG A 23 0.89 4.76 5.44
C ARG A 23 1.12 4.80 3.92
N ARG A 24 2.18 4.15 3.44
CA ARG A 24 2.60 4.07 2.04
C ARG A 24 2.28 2.75 1.38
N VAL A 25 1.53 1.91 2.05
CA VAL A 25 1.01 0.65 1.52
C VAL A 25 -0.32 0.93 0.80
N ARG A 26 -0.45 0.43 -0.42
CA ARG A 26 -1.66 0.56 -1.24
C ARG A 26 -2.14 -0.81 -1.67
N GLU A 27 -3.35 -1.14 -1.27
CA GLU A 27 -4.02 -2.35 -1.72
C GLU A 27 -4.75 -2.08 -3.04
N VAL A 28 -4.58 -2.98 -3.98
CA VAL A 28 -5.33 -2.99 -5.25
C VAL A 28 -6.39 -4.08 -5.16
N ARG A 29 -7.65 -3.64 -5.19
CA ARG A 29 -8.82 -4.53 -5.10
C ARG A 29 -9.71 -4.34 -6.33
N PRO A 30 -10.18 -5.41 -6.97
CA PRO A 30 -11.26 -5.32 -7.95
C PRO A 30 -12.52 -4.74 -7.30
N ARG A 31 -13.36 -4.10 -8.10
CA ARG A 31 -14.66 -3.56 -7.61
C ARG A 31 -15.85 -4.30 -8.20
N ALA A 32 -15.60 -5.32 -9.01
CA ALA A 32 -16.61 -6.18 -9.61
C ALA A 32 -16.02 -7.60 -9.72
N ASP A 33 -16.92 -8.58 -9.71
CA ASP A 33 -16.57 -9.97 -9.97
C ASP A 33 -16.07 -10.13 -11.41
N GLY A 34 -15.09 -11.00 -11.62
CA GLY A 34 -14.56 -11.25 -12.94
C GLY A 34 -13.40 -12.22 -12.95
N TRP A 35 -12.79 -12.37 -14.11
CA TRP A 35 -11.62 -13.23 -14.33
C TRP A 35 -10.41 -12.42 -14.76
N ILE A 36 -9.25 -12.78 -14.24
CA ILE A 36 -7.98 -12.19 -14.65
C ILE A 36 -7.61 -12.74 -16.03
N GLU A 37 -7.68 -11.93 -17.07
CA GLU A 37 -7.30 -12.34 -18.43
C GLU A 37 -5.85 -12.05 -18.77
N GLY A 38 -5.25 -11.06 -18.14
CA GLY A 38 -3.85 -10.70 -18.34
C GLY A 38 -3.24 -10.17 -17.06
N LEU A 39 -2.06 -10.66 -16.71
CA LEU A 39 -1.29 -10.25 -15.54
C LEU A 39 0.08 -9.75 -15.99
N SER A 40 0.29 -8.43 -15.88
CA SER A 40 1.55 -7.77 -16.29
C SER A 40 2.65 -7.90 -15.24
N VAL A 41 2.27 -8.06 -13.96
CA VAL A 41 3.17 -8.26 -12.83
C VAL A 41 3.08 -9.70 -12.39
N ARG A 42 4.19 -10.43 -12.36
CA ARG A 42 4.20 -11.89 -12.19
C ARG A 42 4.76 -12.36 -10.85
N ALA A 43 5.50 -11.50 -10.14
CA ALA A 43 6.16 -11.87 -8.91
C ALA A 43 6.13 -10.74 -7.85
N GLN A 44 6.17 -11.16 -6.59
CA GLN A 44 6.51 -10.27 -5.49
C GLN A 44 7.94 -9.76 -5.66
N GLY A 45 8.19 -8.52 -5.26
CA GLY A 45 9.48 -7.86 -5.44
C GLY A 45 9.61 -7.09 -6.76
N GLU A 46 8.70 -7.24 -7.72
CA GLU A 46 8.71 -6.43 -8.94
C GLU A 46 8.39 -4.97 -8.64
N THR A 47 9.14 -4.09 -9.32
CA THR A 47 8.92 -2.63 -9.24
C THR A 47 7.91 -2.20 -10.29
N VAL A 48 6.99 -1.32 -9.89
CA VAL A 48 5.97 -0.74 -10.76
C VAL A 48 6.02 0.78 -10.73
N SER A 49 5.72 1.41 -11.86
CA SER A 49 5.55 2.85 -11.99
C SER A 49 4.09 3.24 -11.78
N ALA A 50 3.83 4.46 -11.28
CA ALA A 50 2.46 4.97 -11.21
C ALA A 50 1.81 4.97 -12.62
N GLY A 51 0.58 4.49 -12.71
CA GLY A 51 -0.13 4.34 -13.98
C GLY A 51 0.26 3.11 -14.82
N GLN A 52 1.22 2.29 -14.39
CA GLN A 52 1.57 1.05 -15.09
C GLN A 52 0.41 0.06 -15.03
N LEU A 53 0.14 -0.62 -16.16
CA LEU A 53 -0.84 -1.70 -16.20
C LEU A 53 -0.38 -2.85 -15.29
N LEU A 54 -1.26 -3.28 -14.40
CA LEU A 54 -1.02 -4.39 -13.47
C LEU A 54 -1.68 -5.67 -13.97
N PHE A 55 -2.96 -5.60 -14.23
CA PHE A 55 -3.76 -6.72 -14.73
C PHE A 55 -5.01 -6.22 -15.45
N THR A 56 -5.64 -7.12 -16.20
CA THR A 56 -6.91 -6.87 -16.86
C THR A 56 -7.94 -7.86 -16.33
N VAL A 57 -9.10 -7.35 -15.93
CA VAL A 57 -10.25 -8.16 -15.50
C VAL A 57 -11.29 -8.18 -16.62
N TYR A 58 -11.78 -9.36 -16.97
CA TYR A 58 -13.02 -9.53 -17.71
C TYR A 58 -14.18 -9.75 -16.74
N SER A 59 -15.26 -9.02 -16.92
CA SER A 59 -16.46 -9.11 -16.09
C SER A 59 -17.73 -8.90 -16.93
N PRO A 60 -18.64 -9.87 -16.96
CA PRO A 60 -19.94 -9.70 -17.61
C PRO A 60 -20.76 -8.54 -17.03
N MET A 61 -20.65 -8.30 -15.72
CA MET A 61 -21.30 -7.16 -15.06
C MET A 61 -20.78 -5.83 -15.60
N LEU A 62 -19.46 -5.72 -15.79
CA LEU A 62 -18.84 -4.51 -16.35
C LEU A 62 -19.20 -4.34 -17.83
N GLU A 63 -19.32 -5.42 -18.58
CA GLU A 63 -19.78 -5.40 -19.97
C GLU A 63 -21.20 -4.85 -20.06
N SER A 64 -22.12 -5.36 -19.23
CA SER A 64 -23.50 -4.87 -19.16
C SER A 64 -23.57 -3.39 -18.78
N ALA A 65 -22.81 -2.96 -17.77
CA ALA A 65 -22.77 -1.55 -17.36
C ALA A 65 -22.18 -0.63 -18.45
N GLN A 66 -21.18 -1.11 -19.20
CA GLN A 66 -20.63 -0.38 -20.35
C GLN A 66 -21.65 -0.25 -21.46
N GLN A 67 -22.42 -1.32 -21.73
CA GLN A 67 -23.46 -1.30 -22.74
C GLN A 67 -24.59 -0.33 -22.35
N GLU A 68 -25.04 -0.34 -21.10
CA GLU A 68 -26.03 0.62 -20.58
C GLU A 68 -25.58 2.07 -20.79
N TYR A 69 -24.33 2.37 -20.54
CA TYR A 69 -23.77 3.72 -20.76
C TYR A 69 -23.77 4.11 -22.23
N LEU A 70 -23.39 3.20 -23.13
CA LEU A 70 -23.40 3.45 -24.57
C LEU A 70 -24.83 3.62 -25.09
N ASP A 71 -25.78 2.88 -24.58
CA ASP A 71 -27.19 3.00 -24.95
C ASP A 71 -27.77 4.34 -24.46
N ALA A 72 -27.42 4.78 -23.23
CA ALA A 72 -27.79 6.10 -22.73
C ALA A 72 -27.29 7.24 -23.63
N ILE A 73 -26.05 7.15 -24.11
CA ILE A 73 -25.48 8.12 -25.08
C ILE A 73 -26.29 8.09 -26.39
N ARG A 74 -26.62 6.91 -26.90
CA ARG A 74 -27.37 6.75 -28.15
C ARG A 74 -28.79 7.31 -28.06
N ILE A 75 -29.44 7.16 -26.90
CA ILE A 75 -30.76 7.72 -26.61
C ILE A 75 -30.69 9.25 -26.50
N GLY A 76 -29.56 9.80 -26.12
CA GLY A 76 -29.37 11.25 -25.96
C GLY A 76 -30.04 11.83 -24.71
N ASN A 77 -30.18 11.02 -23.65
CA ASN A 77 -30.72 11.45 -22.37
C ASN A 77 -29.58 11.74 -21.39
N ASP A 78 -29.36 13.00 -21.07
CA ASP A 78 -28.24 13.45 -20.22
C ASP A 78 -28.31 12.88 -18.80
N ASP A 79 -29.48 12.73 -18.23
CA ASP A 79 -29.65 12.15 -16.87
C ASP A 79 -29.26 10.66 -16.84
N LEU A 80 -29.63 9.90 -17.87
CA LEU A 80 -29.24 8.50 -17.99
C LEU A 80 -27.74 8.36 -18.25
N VAL A 81 -27.15 9.25 -19.05
CA VAL A 81 -25.71 9.28 -19.28
C VAL A 81 -24.95 9.58 -17.99
N ALA A 82 -25.42 10.54 -17.19
CA ALA A 82 -24.82 10.87 -15.92
C ALA A 82 -24.90 9.68 -14.94
N ALA A 83 -26.07 9.10 -14.77
CA ALA A 83 -26.30 7.97 -13.85
C ALA A 83 -25.47 6.72 -14.23
N SER A 84 -25.46 6.35 -15.52
CA SER A 84 -24.68 5.20 -16.00
C SER A 84 -23.18 5.45 -15.92
N ARG A 85 -22.70 6.69 -16.14
CA ARG A 85 -21.30 7.08 -15.91
C ARG A 85 -20.91 6.92 -14.46
N ASP A 86 -21.73 7.38 -13.52
CA ASP A 86 -21.45 7.25 -12.09
C ASP A 86 -21.45 5.79 -11.66
N ARG A 87 -22.31 4.95 -12.23
CA ARG A 87 -22.26 3.50 -12.04
C ARG A 87 -20.94 2.89 -12.50
N LEU A 88 -20.45 3.25 -13.70
CA LEU A 88 -19.14 2.78 -14.18
C LEU A 88 -17.99 3.20 -13.26
N ARG A 89 -18.03 4.42 -12.73
CA ARG A 89 -17.05 4.89 -11.75
C ARG A 89 -17.10 4.10 -10.43
N ALA A 90 -18.30 3.83 -9.94
CA ALA A 90 -18.50 3.02 -8.74
C ALA A 90 -17.95 1.59 -8.93
N LEU A 91 -18.04 1.03 -10.15
CA LEU A 91 -17.45 -0.24 -10.53
C LEU A 91 -15.93 -0.19 -10.79
N GLY A 92 -15.32 0.98 -10.62
CA GLY A 92 -13.85 1.15 -10.66
C GLY A 92 -13.26 1.60 -11.99
N LEU A 93 -14.08 1.96 -12.98
CA LEU A 93 -13.55 2.51 -14.21
C LEU A 93 -13.07 3.96 -13.99
N ASP A 94 -11.84 4.25 -14.38
CA ASP A 94 -11.31 5.60 -14.38
C ASP A 94 -11.94 6.45 -15.49
N SER A 95 -11.84 7.78 -15.34
CA SER A 95 -12.43 8.71 -16.30
C SER A 95 -11.87 8.55 -17.72
N GLY A 96 -10.59 8.20 -17.87
CA GLY A 96 -9.96 7.96 -19.17
C GLY A 96 -10.54 6.71 -19.84
N THR A 97 -10.79 5.66 -19.11
CA THR A 97 -11.43 4.42 -19.62
C THR A 97 -12.88 4.69 -20.06
N VAL A 98 -13.63 5.49 -19.28
CA VAL A 98 -14.98 5.89 -19.65
C VAL A 98 -15.00 6.76 -20.93
N LEU A 99 -14.05 7.68 -21.09
CA LEU A 99 -13.93 8.48 -22.31
C LEU A 99 -13.58 7.61 -23.53
N ARG A 100 -12.66 6.66 -23.38
CA ARG A 100 -12.33 5.71 -24.45
C ARG A 100 -13.53 4.84 -24.83
N LEU A 101 -14.33 4.39 -23.85
CA LEU A 101 -15.55 3.66 -24.08
C LEU A 101 -16.54 4.50 -24.93
N ALA A 102 -16.79 5.74 -24.55
CA ALA A 102 -17.67 6.65 -25.29
C ALA A 102 -17.20 6.85 -26.74
N SER A 103 -15.89 7.03 -26.95
CA SER A 103 -15.33 7.27 -28.29
C SER A 103 -15.29 6.00 -29.15
N SER A 104 -15.05 4.83 -28.55
CA SER A 104 -15.01 3.55 -29.29
C SER A 104 -16.40 3.01 -29.65
N GLY A 105 -17.40 3.34 -28.84
CA GLY A 105 -18.76 2.84 -28.99
C GLY A 105 -18.92 1.32 -28.78
N ARG A 106 -17.93 0.68 -28.14
CA ARG A 106 -17.89 -0.78 -27.96
C ARG A 106 -17.65 -1.16 -26.52
N ALA A 107 -18.60 -1.85 -25.92
CA ALA A 107 -18.40 -2.53 -24.65
C ALA A 107 -17.49 -3.75 -24.84
N SER A 108 -16.59 -4.00 -23.92
CA SER A 108 -15.66 -5.14 -23.99
C SER A 108 -15.66 -6.01 -22.75
N GLY A 109 -16.28 -5.54 -21.67
CA GLY A 109 -16.23 -6.21 -20.37
C GLY A 109 -14.82 -6.26 -19.76
N ARG A 110 -13.82 -5.82 -20.50
CA ARG A 110 -12.41 -5.79 -20.08
C ARG A 110 -12.06 -4.45 -19.45
N VAL A 111 -11.52 -4.52 -18.25
CA VAL A 111 -11.12 -3.31 -17.51
C VAL A 111 -9.66 -3.46 -17.08
N PRO A 112 -8.79 -2.54 -17.52
CA PRO A 112 -7.41 -2.50 -17.09
C PRO A 112 -7.32 -1.89 -15.68
N PHE A 113 -6.54 -2.53 -14.81
CA PHE A 113 -6.17 -2.02 -13.49
C PHE A 113 -4.73 -1.52 -13.53
N HIS A 114 -4.55 -0.28 -13.12
CA HIS A 114 -3.26 0.40 -13.15
C HIS A 114 -2.76 0.66 -11.72
N ALA A 115 -1.43 0.75 -11.58
CA ALA A 115 -0.80 1.07 -10.30
C ALA A 115 -1.19 2.49 -9.85
N PRO A 116 -1.76 2.65 -8.65
CA PRO A 116 -2.11 3.97 -8.15
C PRO A 116 -0.89 4.80 -7.77
N VAL A 117 0.21 4.15 -7.44
CA VAL A 117 1.50 4.75 -7.04
C VAL A 117 2.66 3.96 -7.63
N ALA A 118 3.83 4.57 -7.68
CA ALA A 118 5.08 3.86 -7.95
C ALA A 118 5.55 3.13 -6.67
N GLY A 119 6.08 1.93 -6.82
CA GLY A 119 6.53 1.15 -5.66
C GLY A 119 6.93 -0.28 -6.02
N VAL A 120 6.99 -1.13 -5.01
CA VAL A 120 7.28 -2.55 -5.14
C VAL A 120 6.06 -3.38 -4.76
N ILE A 121 5.80 -4.43 -5.50
CA ILE A 121 4.76 -5.41 -5.17
C ILE A 121 5.20 -6.21 -3.95
N THR A 122 4.59 -5.97 -2.82
CA THR A 122 4.90 -6.68 -1.57
C THR A 122 4.03 -7.91 -1.36
N GLU A 123 2.88 -7.95 -2.01
CA GLU A 123 1.99 -9.11 -2.00
C GLU A 123 1.29 -9.26 -3.36
N LEU A 124 1.19 -10.49 -3.85
CA LEU A 124 0.50 -10.85 -5.09
C LEU A 124 -0.37 -12.08 -4.84
N ALA A 125 -1.67 -11.86 -4.66
CA ALA A 125 -2.63 -12.89 -4.30
C ALA A 125 -3.35 -13.51 -5.51
N ILE A 126 -3.26 -12.89 -6.70
CA ILE A 126 -3.96 -13.33 -7.91
C ILE A 126 -3.05 -14.07 -8.89
N ARG A 127 -3.66 -14.83 -9.78
CA ARG A 127 -3.01 -15.52 -10.91
C ARG A 127 -3.82 -15.27 -12.17
N GLU A 128 -3.18 -15.39 -13.32
CA GLU A 128 -3.86 -15.34 -14.62
C GLU A 128 -4.88 -16.50 -14.72
N GLY A 129 -6.07 -16.22 -15.20
CA GLY A 129 -7.20 -17.15 -15.22
C GLY A 129 -7.99 -17.28 -13.92
N ALA A 130 -7.52 -16.68 -12.80
CA ALA A 130 -8.25 -16.75 -11.55
C ALA A 130 -9.51 -15.88 -11.57
N MET A 131 -10.56 -16.34 -10.89
CA MET A 131 -11.73 -15.54 -10.57
C MET A 131 -11.38 -14.59 -9.41
N VAL A 132 -11.84 -13.36 -9.50
CA VAL A 132 -11.69 -12.34 -8.45
C VAL A 132 -13.03 -11.74 -8.07
N THR A 133 -13.12 -11.33 -6.81
CA THR A 133 -14.30 -10.67 -6.23
C THR A 133 -13.88 -9.38 -5.53
N PRO A 134 -14.79 -8.44 -5.24
CA PRO A 134 -14.48 -7.18 -4.54
C PRO A 134 -13.84 -7.37 -3.16
N ASP A 135 -14.10 -8.48 -2.49
CA ASP A 135 -13.54 -8.79 -1.17
C ASP A 135 -12.07 -9.22 -1.23
N MET A 136 -11.62 -9.66 -2.42
CA MET A 136 -10.26 -10.15 -2.60
C MET A 136 -9.27 -8.99 -2.76
N MET A 137 -8.18 -9.04 -2.03
CA MET A 137 -7.01 -8.23 -2.30
C MET A 137 -6.25 -8.87 -3.47
N ALA A 138 -6.11 -8.15 -4.57
CA ALA A 138 -5.40 -8.66 -5.74
C ALA A 138 -3.89 -8.57 -5.53
N MET A 139 -3.42 -7.43 -5.08
CA MET A 139 -2.02 -7.18 -4.76
C MET A 139 -1.85 -5.98 -3.84
N THR A 140 -0.67 -5.90 -3.23
CA THR A 140 -0.24 -4.78 -2.40
C THR A 140 0.99 -4.13 -3.03
N ILE A 141 0.95 -2.79 -3.15
CA ILE A 141 2.06 -1.96 -3.63
C ILE A 141 2.56 -1.12 -2.45
N THR A 142 3.86 -1.15 -2.21
CA THR A 142 4.50 -0.37 -1.16
C THR A 142 5.50 0.61 -1.76
N GLU A 143 5.34 1.89 -1.45
CA GLU A 143 6.29 2.93 -1.83
C GLU A 143 7.54 2.82 -0.92
N LEU A 144 8.73 2.70 -1.50
CA LEU A 144 9.98 2.55 -0.76
C LEU A 144 10.62 3.87 -0.30
N GLY A 145 9.94 4.99 -0.49
CA GLY A 145 10.48 6.32 -0.15
C GLY A 145 10.68 6.59 1.35
N SER A 146 10.14 5.74 2.22
CA SER A 146 10.32 5.83 3.66
C SER A 146 10.21 4.45 4.28
N LEU A 147 11.15 4.13 5.16
CA LEU A 147 11.16 2.88 5.91
C LEU A 147 11.16 3.21 7.40
N TRP A 148 10.58 2.33 8.18
CA TRP A 148 10.62 2.39 9.63
C TRP A 148 11.61 1.37 10.17
N VAL A 149 12.15 1.65 11.34
CA VAL A 149 12.83 0.64 12.14
C VAL A 149 12.00 0.42 13.40
N ILE A 150 11.56 -0.80 13.59
CA ILE A 150 10.83 -1.22 14.79
C ILE A 150 11.83 -1.83 15.75
N ALA A 151 12.12 -1.11 16.83
CA ALA A 151 13.01 -1.57 17.89
C ALA A 151 12.20 -2.29 18.97
N GLU A 152 12.73 -3.40 19.49
CA GLU A 152 12.10 -4.20 20.55
C GLU A 152 12.75 -3.89 21.91
N VAL A 153 12.26 -2.87 22.58
CA VAL A 153 12.83 -2.35 23.83
C VAL A 153 12.38 -3.23 25.02
N PRO A 154 13.31 -3.79 25.83
CA PRO A 154 12.94 -4.53 27.02
C PRO A 154 12.07 -3.71 27.98
N GLU A 155 11.08 -4.35 28.61
CA GLU A 155 10.14 -3.73 29.55
C GLU A 155 10.89 -2.89 30.63
N SER A 156 11.98 -3.42 31.16
CA SER A 156 12.82 -2.73 32.17
C SER A 156 13.43 -1.41 31.69
N GLN A 157 13.53 -1.21 30.39
CA GLN A 157 14.12 -0.02 29.76
C GLN A 157 13.09 0.83 29.02
N ALA A 158 11.85 0.36 28.90
CA ALA A 158 10.79 1.03 28.13
C ALA A 158 10.54 2.47 28.63
N GLY A 159 10.63 2.70 29.95
CA GLY A 159 10.45 4.03 30.52
C GLY A 159 11.55 5.06 30.15
N TRP A 160 12.64 4.63 29.49
CA TRP A 160 13.70 5.53 29.04
C TRP A 160 13.52 5.98 27.61
N VAL A 161 12.64 5.31 26.87
CA VAL A 161 12.39 5.54 25.45
C VAL A 161 11.07 6.29 25.28
N THR A 162 11.18 7.53 24.81
CA THR A 162 10.03 8.40 24.58
C THR A 162 10.07 8.97 23.16
N PRO A 163 8.95 9.41 22.60
CA PRO A 163 8.97 10.14 21.32
C PRO A 163 9.99 11.28 21.34
N GLY A 164 10.81 11.39 20.29
CA GLY A 164 11.92 12.33 20.20
C GLY A 164 13.26 11.79 20.70
N THR A 165 13.33 10.61 21.35
CA THR A 165 14.60 9.99 21.73
C THR A 165 15.42 9.69 20.48
N VAL A 166 16.68 10.18 20.46
CA VAL A 166 17.63 9.92 19.37
C VAL A 166 18.06 8.45 19.42
N ALA A 167 18.12 7.82 18.25
CA ALA A 167 18.53 6.43 18.08
C ALA A 167 19.67 6.32 17.08
N GLU A 168 20.73 5.63 17.47
CA GLU A 168 21.82 5.22 16.58
C GLU A 168 21.53 3.82 16.03
N LEU A 169 21.48 3.69 14.72
CA LEU A 169 21.11 2.45 14.02
C LEU A 169 22.33 1.90 13.28
N ARG A 170 22.60 0.62 13.48
CA ARG A 170 23.67 -0.10 12.79
C ARG A 170 23.10 -1.34 12.13
N PHE A 171 23.38 -1.47 10.84
CA PHE A 171 22.88 -2.57 10.03
C PHE A 171 24.03 -3.48 9.60
N PRO A 172 23.90 -4.81 9.73
CA PRO A 172 24.92 -5.76 9.26
C PRO A 172 25.19 -5.62 7.76
N SER A 173 24.18 -5.23 6.98
CA SER A 173 24.29 -4.97 5.53
C SER A 173 25.06 -3.69 5.17
N LEU A 174 25.32 -2.79 6.15
CA LEU A 174 26.03 -1.52 5.96
C LEU A 174 27.18 -1.40 6.98
N PRO A 175 28.22 -2.25 6.87
CA PRO A 175 29.30 -2.28 7.85
C PRO A 175 30.01 -0.93 7.93
N GLY A 176 30.25 -0.48 9.16
CA GLY A 176 30.93 0.79 9.45
C GLY A 176 30.07 2.04 9.29
N LYS A 177 28.82 1.93 8.86
CA LYS A 177 27.87 3.04 8.82
C LYS A 177 26.97 3.01 10.04
N THR A 178 26.83 4.16 10.69
CA THR A 178 25.82 4.42 11.71
C THR A 178 24.84 5.43 11.11
N LEU A 179 23.55 5.09 11.13
CA LEU A 179 22.49 6.01 10.73
C LEU A 179 21.85 6.57 11.99
N GLU A 180 21.48 7.83 11.94
CA GLU A 180 20.74 8.49 13.02
C GLU A 180 19.26 8.53 12.67
N GLY A 181 18.45 8.47 13.70
CA GLY A 181 17.01 8.59 13.60
C GLY A 181 16.44 8.96 14.95
N HIS A 182 15.13 9.14 15.01
CA HIS A 182 14.44 9.44 16.26
C HIS A 182 13.23 8.54 16.47
N VAL A 183 12.93 8.26 17.72
CA VAL A 183 11.72 7.55 18.10
C VAL A 183 10.52 8.43 17.77
N GLN A 184 9.70 7.97 16.84
CA GLN A 184 8.46 8.66 16.46
C GLN A 184 7.30 8.24 17.35
N HIS A 185 7.23 6.96 17.70
CA HIS A 185 6.13 6.39 18.47
C HIS A 185 6.60 5.21 19.32
N VAL A 186 6.04 5.07 20.51
CA VAL A 186 6.21 3.89 21.36
C VAL A 186 4.83 3.24 21.48
N TYR A 187 4.73 1.98 21.06
CA TYR A 187 3.48 1.24 21.12
C TYR A 187 3.15 0.88 22.57
N PRO A 188 1.91 1.09 23.03
CA PRO A 188 1.56 0.84 24.43
C PRO A 188 1.41 -0.65 24.78
N GLU A 189 1.57 -1.51 23.79
CA GLU A 189 1.40 -2.97 23.93
C GLU A 189 2.72 -3.64 24.32
N LEU A 190 2.68 -4.44 25.38
CA LEU A 190 3.78 -5.30 25.77
C LEU A 190 3.64 -6.66 25.07
N ASN A 191 4.67 -7.07 24.35
CA ASN A 191 4.76 -8.45 23.88
C ASN A 191 5.07 -9.36 25.09
N MET A 192 4.12 -10.19 25.46
CA MET A 192 4.21 -11.07 26.65
C MET A 192 5.25 -12.18 26.50
N GLU A 193 5.55 -12.63 25.28
CA GLU A 193 6.51 -13.69 25.01
C GLU A 193 7.95 -13.17 25.14
N THR A 194 8.23 -12.01 24.54
CA THR A 194 9.59 -11.43 24.53
C THR A 194 9.81 -10.43 25.66
N ARG A 195 8.76 -10.01 26.35
CA ARG A 195 8.76 -8.93 27.36
C ARG A 195 9.35 -7.65 26.81
N THR A 196 8.98 -7.28 25.59
CA THR A 196 9.43 -6.08 24.91
C THR A 196 8.29 -5.16 24.56
N VAL A 197 8.56 -3.87 24.53
CA VAL A 197 7.72 -2.80 24.00
C VAL A 197 8.30 -2.38 22.66
N ARG A 198 7.45 -2.24 21.63
CA ARG A 198 7.90 -1.81 20.31
C ARG A 198 8.03 -0.29 20.25
N ALA A 199 9.13 0.19 19.71
CA ALA A 199 9.35 1.59 19.43
C ALA A 199 9.63 1.78 17.93
N ARG A 200 8.86 2.66 17.29
CA ARG A 200 9.03 3.00 15.88
C ARG A 200 10.02 4.15 15.75
N ILE A 201 11.07 3.93 14.99
CA ILE A 201 12.11 4.89 14.69
C ILE A 201 12.03 5.27 13.23
N VAL A 202 12.13 6.56 12.95
CA VAL A 202 12.22 7.13 11.60
C VAL A 202 13.65 7.61 11.39
N LEU A 203 14.21 7.28 10.22
CA LEU A 203 15.54 7.74 9.79
C LEU A 203 15.44 9.18 9.28
N GLU A 204 16.50 9.94 9.49
CA GLU A 204 16.69 11.29 8.95
C GLU A 204 17.31 11.27 7.55
#